data_6308c6ec77768701507c83d6f7ce0efd
#
_entry.id   6308c6ec77768701507c83d6f7ce0efd
#
_cell.length_a   1.000
_cell.length_b   1.000
_cell.length_c   1.000
_cell.angle_alpha   90.00
_cell.angle_beta   90.00
_cell.angle_gamma   90.00
#
_symmetry.space_group_name_H-M   'P 1'
#
loop_
_entity.id
_entity.type
_entity.pdbx_description
1 polymer ?
#
loop_
_entity_poly.entity_id
_entity_poly.type
_entity_poly.pdbx_seq_one_letter_code
_entity_poly.pdbx_strand_id
1 'polypeptide(L)'
;MLALGGCAGERVWAPDEAVKAAAYRHDGPPRLTLFTMLNNKTGAGAHTSLMVNGSQRIIFDPAGSFGHETIPERNDVLFGATPPVVDVYTRYHARETYHVKIQELDVSPAVAQKAMVLVQGYGAVPSAQCARSTSSVLAELFPGQIAPTWYPKQLAEQFGQLPGVREQVLHEYDSDDNSKVLAAWDSAKVN
;
A
#
# COMPACT_ATOMS: atom_id res chain seq x y z
N MET A 1 11.37 -31.46 21.18
CA MET A 1 10.30 -30.61 20.62
C MET A 1 10.95 -29.57 19.75
N LEU A 2 10.92 -29.70 18.43
CA LEU A 2 11.34 -28.64 17.52
C LEU A 2 10.20 -27.60 17.44
N ALA A 3 10.44 -26.39 17.94
CA ALA A 3 9.57 -25.27 17.66
C ALA A 3 9.71 -24.90 16.18
N LEU A 4 8.72 -25.19 15.37
CA LEU A 4 8.56 -24.62 14.03
C LEU A 4 8.32 -23.11 14.23
N GLY A 5 9.39 -22.33 14.20
CA GLY A 5 9.32 -20.88 14.06
C GLY A 5 8.72 -20.57 12.67
N GLY A 6 7.40 -20.42 12.60
CA GLY A 6 6.75 -19.90 11.40
C GLY A 6 7.32 -18.51 11.10
N CYS A 7 7.59 -18.20 9.84
CA CYS A 7 7.92 -16.86 9.37
C CYS A 7 6.68 -15.96 9.61
N ALA A 8 6.50 -15.49 10.84
CA ALA A 8 5.52 -14.47 11.16
C ALA A 8 6.05 -13.12 10.65
N GLY A 9 5.18 -12.29 10.08
CA GLY A 9 5.53 -10.91 9.76
C GLY A 9 5.96 -10.16 11.03
N GLU A 10 6.76 -9.12 10.86
CA GLU A 10 7.16 -8.26 11.96
C GLU A 10 5.94 -7.50 12.49
N ARG A 11 5.69 -7.63 13.79
CA ARG A 11 4.56 -6.94 14.42
C ARG A 11 4.98 -5.54 14.84
N VAL A 12 4.54 -4.56 14.07
CA VAL A 12 4.59 -3.15 14.46
C VAL A 12 3.25 -2.75 15.04
N TRP A 13 3.23 -1.96 16.11
CA TRP A 13 1.98 -1.50 16.71
C TRP A 13 2.13 -0.11 17.32
N ALA A 14 1.80 0.91 16.53
CA ALA A 14 1.77 2.30 16.98
C ALA A 14 0.72 2.50 18.09
N PRO A 15 0.99 3.37 19.10
CA PRO A 15 0.02 3.71 20.15
C PRO A 15 -1.27 4.33 19.59
N ASP A 16 -2.39 4.14 20.28
CA ASP A 16 -3.69 4.69 19.88
C ASP A 16 -3.66 6.22 19.68
N GLU A 17 -2.96 6.94 20.55
CA GLU A 17 -2.86 8.40 20.44
C GLU A 17 -2.09 8.85 19.19
N ALA A 18 -1.04 8.12 18.78
CA ALA A 18 -0.31 8.40 17.55
C ALA A 18 -1.20 8.18 16.31
N VAL A 19 -1.95 7.06 16.29
CA VAL A 19 -2.88 6.77 15.19
C VAL A 19 -4.00 7.80 15.10
N LYS A 20 -4.57 8.21 16.25
CA LYS A 20 -5.60 9.26 16.29
C LYS A 20 -5.06 10.62 15.83
N ALA A 21 -3.85 10.99 16.29
CA ALA A 21 -3.22 12.25 15.90
C ALA A 21 -2.90 12.31 14.40
N ALA A 22 -2.53 11.19 13.80
CA ALA A 22 -2.23 11.10 12.37
C ALA A 22 -3.47 10.91 11.49
N ALA A 23 -4.68 10.73 12.07
CA ALA A 23 -5.88 10.46 11.29
C ALA A 23 -6.14 11.56 10.25
N TYR A 24 -6.15 11.17 8.98
CA TYR A 24 -6.34 12.08 7.86
C TYR A 24 -7.54 11.65 7.01
N ARG A 25 -8.46 12.59 6.78
CA ARG A 25 -9.59 12.44 5.88
C ARG A 25 -9.34 13.24 4.60
N HIS A 26 -9.36 12.55 3.47
CA HIS A 26 -9.21 13.19 2.17
C HIS A 26 -10.58 13.58 1.60
N ASP A 27 -10.69 14.78 1.05
CA ASP A 27 -11.97 15.34 0.54
C ASP A 27 -12.44 14.72 -0.78
N GLY A 28 -11.59 13.94 -1.45
CA GLY A 28 -11.94 13.23 -2.68
C GLY A 28 -12.94 12.09 -2.45
N PRO A 29 -13.48 11.50 -3.53
CA PRO A 29 -14.40 10.39 -3.44
C PRO A 29 -13.78 9.18 -2.73
N PRO A 30 -14.59 8.30 -2.12
CA PRO A 30 -14.12 7.00 -1.65
C PRO A 30 -13.44 6.25 -2.79
N ARG A 31 -12.21 5.75 -2.53
CA ARG A 31 -11.35 5.24 -3.60
C ARG A 31 -10.43 4.14 -3.09
N LEU A 32 -10.16 3.19 -3.95
CA LEU A 32 -9.06 2.24 -3.81
C LEU A 32 -7.96 2.62 -4.80
N THR A 33 -6.70 2.66 -4.33
CA THR A 33 -5.54 2.89 -5.19
C THR A 33 -4.57 1.73 -5.01
N LEU A 34 -4.39 0.95 -6.06
CA LEU A 34 -3.39 -0.12 -6.11
C LEU A 34 -2.06 0.46 -6.61
N PHE A 35 -1.02 0.33 -5.81
CA PHE A 35 0.35 0.60 -6.22
C PHE A 35 1.03 -0.72 -6.60
N THR A 36 1.70 -0.74 -7.72
CA THR A 36 2.48 -1.91 -8.15
C THR A 36 3.85 -1.48 -8.62
N MET A 37 4.89 -1.97 -7.94
CA MET A 37 6.28 -1.73 -8.25
C MET A 37 6.72 -2.71 -9.32
N LEU A 38 7.10 -2.19 -10.49
CA LEU A 38 7.51 -2.98 -11.64
C LEU A 38 8.97 -2.69 -11.99
N ASN A 39 9.74 -3.73 -12.24
CA ASN A 39 11.15 -3.59 -12.61
C ASN A 39 11.28 -2.94 -14.00
N ASN A 40 12.08 -1.89 -14.10
CA ASN A 40 12.23 -1.09 -15.32
C ASN A 40 12.82 -1.86 -16.51
N LYS A 41 13.63 -2.90 -16.25
CA LYS A 41 14.30 -3.70 -17.31
C LYS A 41 13.46 -4.91 -17.72
N THR A 42 12.82 -5.58 -16.77
CA THR A 42 12.15 -6.88 -17.01
C THR A 42 10.62 -6.77 -17.04
N GLY A 43 10.05 -5.70 -16.50
CA GLY A 43 8.62 -5.57 -16.27
C GLY A 43 8.05 -6.53 -15.22
N ALA A 44 8.92 -7.22 -14.45
CA ALA A 44 8.48 -8.10 -13.38
C ALA A 44 7.93 -7.30 -12.20
N GLY A 45 6.87 -7.79 -11.59
CA GLY A 45 6.32 -7.22 -10.36
C GLY A 45 7.18 -7.57 -9.16
N ALA A 46 7.60 -6.55 -8.41
CA ALA A 46 8.42 -6.69 -7.21
C ALA A 46 7.61 -6.55 -5.92
N HIS A 47 6.65 -5.64 -5.89
CA HIS A 47 5.84 -5.33 -4.71
C HIS A 47 4.46 -4.80 -5.10
N THR A 48 3.51 -4.84 -4.16
CA THR A 48 2.20 -4.19 -4.31
C THR A 48 1.61 -3.82 -2.96
N SER A 49 0.88 -2.71 -2.94
CA SER A 49 0.18 -2.18 -1.76
C SER A 49 -1.15 -1.56 -2.15
N LEU A 50 -2.00 -1.30 -1.18
CA LEU A 50 -3.35 -0.78 -1.38
C LEU A 50 -3.60 0.44 -0.50
N MET A 51 -3.80 1.60 -1.10
CA MET A 51 -4.32 2.76 -0.39
C MET A 51 -5.85 2.74 -0.41
N VAL A 52 -6.44 3.00 0.73
CA VAL A 52 -7.89 3.12 0.91
C VAL A 52 -8.23 4.54 1.34
N ASN A 53 -9.04 5.23 0.53
CA ASN A 53 -9.67 6.48 0.90
C ASN A 53 -11.12 6.20 1.33
N GLY A 54 -11.35 6.11 2.63
CA GLY A 54 -12.64 5.83 3.27
C GLY A 54 -12.98 6.90 4.30
N SER A 55 -13.35 6.50 5.51
CA SER A 55 -13.55 7.42 6.64
C SER A 55 -12.25 8.13 7.07
N GLN A 56 -11.11 7.52 6.78
CA GLN A 56 -9.78 8.13 6.76
C GLN A 56 -8.99 7.53 5.59
N ARG A 57 -7.82 8.11 5.27
CA ARG A 57 -6.96 7.56 4.22
C ARG A 57 -5.76 6.86 4.83
N ILE A 58 -5.60 5.59 4.48
CA ILE A 58 -4.56 4.68 4.98
C ILE A 58 -3.92 3.92 3.81
N ILE A 59 -2.69 3.41 4.02
CA ILE A 59 -2.02 2.52 3.06
C ILE A 59 -1.77 1.18 3.73
N PHE A 60 -2.25 0.10 3.14
CA PHE A 60 -1.88 -1.26 3.47
C PHE A 60 -0.68 -1.64 2.61
N ASP A 61 0.49 -1.77 3.24
CA ASP A 61 1.79 -2.03 2.62
C ASP A 61 2.36 -3.39 3.09
N PRO A 62 1.69 -4.52 2.74
CA PRO A 62 1.98 -5.82 3.32
C PRO A 62 3.38 -6.31 2.97
N ALA A 63 4.16 -6.65 3.99
CA ALA A 63 5.58 -7.03 3.88
C ALA A 63 6.43 -5.95 3.16
N GLY A 64 6.02 -4.69 3.25
CA GLY A 64 6.74 -3.54 2.71
C GLY A 64 7.97 -3.18 3.54
N SER A 65 8.81 -2.31 2.99
CA SER A 65 9.98 -1.78 3.67
C SER A 65 9.88 -0.27 3.95
N PHE A 66 8.79 0.36 3.53
CA PHE A 66 8.56 1.77 3.80
C PHE A 66 8.15 1.96 5.27
N GLY A 67 8.83 2.87 5.96
CA GLY A 67 8.49 3.27 7.30
C GLY A 67 9.15 4.61 7.66
N HIS A 68 8.49 5.38 8.52
CA HIS A 68 9.03 6.62 9.04
C HIS A 68 8.46 6.89 10.43
N GLU A 69 9.28 7.45 11.34
CA GLU A 69 8.90 7.69 12.75
C GLU A 69 7.65 8.56 12.93
N THR A 70 7.36 9.44 11.97
CA THR A 70 6.19 10.32 12.00
C THR A 70 4.95 9.73 11.34
N ILE A 71 5.04 8.54 10.74
CA ILE A 71 3.94 7.82 10.11
C ILE A 71 3.60 6.60 10.96
N PRO A 72 2.54 6.63 11.75
CA PRO A 72 2.17 5.49 12.59
C PRO A 72 1.81 4.28 11.74
N GLU A 73 2.30 3.12 12.16
CA GLU A 73 2.04 1.84 11.50
C GLU A 73 1.47 0.83 12.49
N ARG A 74 0.50 0.02 12.01
CA ARG A 74 0.01 -1.19 12.70
C ARG A 74 -0.11 -2.34 11.72
N ASN A 75 0.72 -3.36 11.88
CA ASN A 75 0.70 -4.58 11.08
C ASN A 75 0.56 -4.26 9.57
N ASP A 76 1.54 -3.60 9.01
CA ASP A 76 1.59 -3.18 7.59
C ASP A 76 0.51 -2.15 7.17
N VAL A 77 -0.22 -1.55 8.11
CA VAL A 77 -1.14 -0.44 7.81
C VAL A 77 -0.52 0.88 8.27
N LEU A 78 -0.24 1.75 7.32
CA LEU A 78 0.26 3.11 7.53
C LEU A 78 -0.92 4.06 7.67
N PHE A 79 -0.92 4.85 8.76
CA PHE A 79 -1.97 5.83 9.05
C PHE A 79 -1.55 7.24 8.66
N GLY A 80 -2.52 8.09 8.36
CA GLY A 80 -2.25 9.48 8.01
C GLY A 80 -1.68 9.65 6.60
N ALA A 81 -2.23 8.92 5.61
CA ALA A 81 -1.81 9.01 4.22
C ALA A 81 -2.23 10.36 3.58
N THR A 82 -1.66 11.47 4.08
CA THR A 82 -1.81 12.82 3.52
C THR A 82 -1.20 12.89 2.11
N PRO A 83 -1.49 13.92 1.29
CA PRO A 83 -0.84 14.07 -0.01
C PRO A 83 0.69 14.04 0.04
N PRO A 84 1.38 14.72 0.99
CA PRO A 84 2.83 14.59 1.13
C PRO A 84 3.30 13.18 1.52
N VAL A 85 2.55 12.45 2.36
CA VAL A 85 2.87 11.05 2.70
C VAL A 85 2.75 10.15 1.48
N VAL A 86 1.71 10.33 0.66
CA VAL A 86 1.55 9.57 -0.58
C VAL A 86 2.66 9.89 -1.58
N ASP A 87 3.08 11.16 -1.69
CA ASP A 87 4.18 11.55 -2.56
C ASP A 87 5.50 10.89 -2.13
N VAL A 88 5.87 10.99 -0.86
CA VAL A 88 7.10 10.34 -0.37
C VAL A 88 7.03 8.81 -0.48
N TYR A 89 5.86 8.21 -0.23
CA TYR A 89 5.64 6.78 -0.38
C TYR A 89 5.87 6.32 -1.82
N THR A 90 5.31 7.01 -2.80
CA THR A 90 5.47 6.64 -4.21
C THR A 90 6.89 6.87 -4.71
N ARG A 91 7.54 7.98 -4.32
CA ARG A 91 8.95 8.27 -4.64
C ARG A 91 9.93 7.31 -3.97
N TYR A 92 9.63 6.83 -2.77
CA TYR A 92 10.42 5.80 -2.10
C TYR A 92 10.51 4.52 -2.94
N HIS A 93 9.44 4.18 -3.64
CA HIS A 93 9.33 2.97 -4.44
C HIS A 93 9.69 3.16 -5.92
N ALA A 94 9.54 4.38 -6.48
CA ALA A 94 9.95 4.71 -7.83
C ALA A 94 11.42 5.12 -7.84
N ARG A 95 12.29 4.26 -8.37
CA ARG A 95 13.74 4.39 -8.36
C ARG A 95 14.34 4.00 -9.73
N GLU A 96 15.68 4.04 -9.85
CA GLU A 96 16.36 3.61 -11.07
C GLU A 96 15.95 2.19 -11.49
N THR A 97 15.79 1.28 -10.53
CA THR A 97 15.42 -0.12 -10.80
C THR A 97 13.92 -0.33 -10.99
N TYR A 98 13.07 0.49 -10.37
CA TYR A 98 11.62 0.28 -10.36
C TYR A 98 10.84 1.55 -10.69
N HIS A 99 9.72 1.38 -11.38
CA HIS A 99 8.67 2.40 -11.48
C HIS A 99 7.42 1.95 -10.70
N VAL A 100 6.56 2.89 -10.37
CA VAL A 100 5.29 2.62 -9.70
C VAL A 100 4.14 2.79 -10.68
N LYS A 101 3.43 1.70 -10.95
CA LYS A 101 2.12 1.74 -11.60
C LYS A 101 1.07 2.05 -10.55
N ILE A 102 0.28 3.08 -10.77
CA ILE A 102 -0.76 3.58 -9.87
C ILE A 102 -2.10 3.39 -10.56
N GLN A 103 -2.98 2.59 -9.96
CA GLN A 103 -4.29 2.29 -10.50
C GLN A 103 -5.36 2.72 -9.50
N GLU A 104 -6.27 3.60 -9.91
CA GLU A 104 -7.29 4.20 -9.06
C GLU A 104 -8.69 3.75 -9.49
N LEU A 105 -9.49 3.37 -8.51
CA LEU A 105 -10.90 3.01 -8.70
C LEU A 105 -11.76 3.75 -7.67
N ASP A 106 -12.66 4.61 -8.13
CA ASP A 106 -13.67 5.20 -7.26
C ASP A 106 -14.73 4.13 -6.92
N VAL A 107 -15.04 4.02 -5.64
CA VAL A 107 -15.92 2.98 -5.11
C VAL A 107 -17.03 3.58 -4.25
N SER A 108 -18.03 2.79 -3.91
CA SER A 108 -19.02 3.23 -2.93
C SER A 108 -18.41 3.40 -1.53
N PRO A 109 -18.97 4.27 -0.67
CA PRO A 109 -18.54 4.38 0.73
C PRO A 109 -18.54 3.06 1.48
N ALA A 110 -19.49 2.18 1.18
CA ALA A 110 -19.58 0.85 1.80
C ALA A 110 -18.40 -0.05 1.42
N VAL A 111 -17.97 -0.04 0.15
CA VAL A 111 -16.80 -0.78 -0.33
C VAL A 111 -15.52 -0.25 0.30
N ALA A 112 -15.34 1.08 0.33
CA ALA A 112 -14.17 1.68 0.98
C ALA A 112 -14.11 1.34 2.49
N GLN A 113 -15.25 1.41 3.19
CA GLN A 113 -15.31 1.05 4.61
C GLN A 113 -15.04 -0.43 4.84
N LYS A 114 -15.55 -1.32 3.98
CA LYS A 114 -15.23 -2.76 4.05
C LYS A 114 -13.73 -2.99 3.82
N ALA A 115 -13.12 -2.31 2.84
CA ALA A 115 -11.68 -2.37 2.59
C ALA A 115 -10.87 -1.97 3.83
N MET A 116 -11.25 -0.87 4.50
CA MET A 116 -10.58 -0.41 5.73
C MET A 116 -10.64 -1.45 6.84
N VAL A 117 -11.78 -2.11 7.03
CA VAL A 117 -11.93 -3.17 8.03
C VAL A 117 -11.04 -4.37 7.69
N LEU A 118 -11.04 -4.79 6.44
CA LEU A 118 -10.25 -5.94 5.99
C LEU A 118 -8.75 -5.71 6.16
N VAL A 119 -8.22 -4.56 5.72
CA VAL A 119 -6.78 -4.30 5.81
C VAL A 119 -6.31 -4.11 7.24
N GLN A 120 -7.08 -3.42 8.10
CA GLN A 120 -6.73 -3.25 9.51
C GLN A 120 -6.83 -4.54 10.32
N GLY A 121 -7.71 -5.46 9.92
CA GLY A 121 -7.87 -6.77 10.55
C GLY A 121 -6.95 -7.85 9.99
N TYR A 122 -6.16 -7.57 8.96
CA TYR A 122 -5.37 -8.59 8.26
C TYR A 122 -4.24 -9.17 9.12
N GLY A 123 -3.58 -8.33 9.89
CA GLY A 123 -2.41 -8.69 10.69
C GLY A 123 -1.10 -8.51 9.91
N ALA A 124 0.02 -8.75 10.60
CA ALA A 124 1.36 -8.63 10.02
C ALA A 124 1.61 -9.71 8.96
N VAL A 125 2.11 -9.30 7.80
CA VAL A 125 2.29 -10.14 6.62
C VAL A 125 3.73 -10.63 6.51
N PRO A 126 3.98 -11.93 6.36
CA PRO A 126 5.32 -12.46 6.13
C PRO A 126 5.91 -11.96 4.82
N SER A 127 7.24 -11.89 4.74
CA SER A 127 7.99 -11.50 3.53
C SER A 127 7.51 -12.24 2.28
N ALA A 128 7.54 -11.56 1.13
CA ALA A 128 7.14 -12.05 -0.19
C ALA A 128 5.64 -12.39 -0.34
N GLN A 129 4.78 -11.99 0.59
CA GLN A 129 3.34 -12.25 0.52
C GLN A 129 2.50 -11.00 0.20
N CYS A 130 3.11 -9.89 -0.21
CA CYS A 130 2.42 -8.65 -0.53
C CYS A 130 1.25 -8.84 -1.52
N ALA A 131 1.49 -9.49 -2.65
CA ALA A 131 0.46 -9.70 -3.66
C ALA A 131 -0.62 -10.69 -3.17
N ARG A 132 -0.23 -11.74 -2.43
CA ARG A 132 -1.18 -12.71 -1.87
C ARG A 132 -2.14 -12.02 -0.91
N SER A 133 -1.61 -11.18 -0.02
CA SER A 133 -2.40 -10.47 0.98
C SER A 133 -3.32 -9.43 0.34
N THR A 134 -2.76 -8.56 -0.51
CA THR A 134 -3.53 -7.51 -1.20
C THR A 134 -4.61 -8.10 -2.09
N SER A 135 -4.28 -9.15 -2.87
CA SER A 135 -5.28 -9.79 -3.74
C SER A 135 -6.37 -10.53 -2.96
N SER A 136 -6.06 -11.07 -1.78
CA SER A 136 -7.09 -11.68 -0.91
C SER A 136 -8.10 -10.64 -0.44
N VAL A 137 -7.64 -9.46 0.00
CA VAL A 137 -8.52 -8.35 0.36
C VAL A 137 -9.38 -7.92 -0.84
N LEU A 138 -8.76 -7.73 -2.00
CA LEU A 138 -9.47 -7.29 -3.20
C LEU A 138 -10.47 -8.34 -3.73
N ALA A 139 -10.17 -9.63 -3.59
CA ALA A 139 -11.09 -10.71 -3.96
C ALA A 139 -12.37 -10.72 -3.09
N GLU A 140 -12.29 -10.32 -1.82
CA GLU A 140 -13.47 -10.16 -0.97
C GLU A 140 -14.31 -8.92 -1.32
N LEU A 141 -13.68 -7.90 -1.90
CA LEU A 141 -14.36 -6.68 -2.36
C LEU A 141 -14.99 -6.86 -3.76
N PHE A 142 -14.34 -7.62 -4.62
CA PHE A 142 -14.71 -7.84 -6.02
C PHE A 142 -14.79 -9.35 -6.35
N PRO A 143 -15.76 -10.08 -5.74
CA PRO A 143 -15.86 -11.52 -5.94
C PRO A 143 -16.10 -11.88 -7.40
N GLY A 144 -15.36 -12.86 -7.90
CA GLY A 144 -15.41 -13.31 -9.29
C GLY A 144 -14.68 -12.42 -10.30
N GLN A 145 -14.21 -11.22 -9.90
CA GLN A 145 -13.47 -10.30 -10.76
C GLN A 145 -11.97 -10.31 -10.42
N ILE A 146 -11.63 -10.47 -9.15
CA ILE A 146 -10.24 -10.60 -8.68
C ILE A 146 -10.07 -11.95 -8.01
N ALA A 147 -9.04 -12.69 -8.41
CA ALA A 147 -8.60 -13.92 -7.78
C ALA A 147 -7.30 -13.72 -7.01
N PRO A 148 -7.15 -14.37 -5.83
CA PRO A 148 -5.90 -14.31 -5.09
C PRO A 148 -4.70 -14.79 -5.92
N THR A 149 -3.60 -14.04 -5.87
CA THR A 149 -2.38 -14.33 -6.62
C THR A 149 -1.13 -14.01 -5.80
N TRP A 150 -0.02 -14.67 -6.12
CA TRP A 150 1.30 -14.40 -5.56
C TRP A 150 2.10 -13.34 -6.34
N TYR A 151 1.59 -12.91 -7.50
CA TYR A 151 2.32 -12.09 -8.46
C TYR A 151 1.76 -10.68 -8.53
N PRO A 152 2.53 -9.65 -8.12
CA PRO A 152 2.10 -8.25 -8.16
C PRO A 152 1.62 -7.80 -9.55
N LYS A 153 2.33 -8.19 -10.61
CA LYS A 153 1.96 -7.85 -11.98
C LYS A 153 0.60 -8.44 -12.38
N GLN A 154 0.35 -9.70 -12.02
CA GLN A 154 -0.94 -10.35 -12.30
C GLN A 154 -2.09 -9.67 -11.54
N LEU A 155 -1.84 -9.24 -10.29
CA LEU A 155 -2.84 -8.48 -9.54
C LEU A 155 -3.14 -7.15 -10.22
N ALA A 156 -2.11 -6.41 -10.68
CA ALA A 156 -2.29 -5.16 -11.41
C ALA A 156 -3.10 -5.36 -12.71
N GLU A 157 -2.86 -6.46 -13.43
CA GLU A 157 -3.63 -6.82 -14.63
C GLU A 157 -5.10 -7.07 -14.31
N GLN A 158 -5.40 -7.85 -13.26
CA GLN A 158 -6.77 -8.11 -12.82
C GLN A 158 -7.48 -6.82 -12.37
N PHE A 159 -6.80 -6.00 -11.55
CA PHE A 159 -7.38 -4.75 -11.04
C PHE A 159 -7.65 -3.76 -12.18
N GLY A 160 -6.75 -3.67 -13.17
CA GLY A 160 -6.90 -2.82 -14.34
C GLY A 160 -8.09 -3.18 -15.23
N GLN A 161 -8.62 -4.41 -15.13
CA GLN A 161 -9.81 -4.84 -15.86
C GLN A 161 -11.13 -4.42 -15.18
N LEU A 162 -11.08 -3.94 -13.94
CA LEU A 162 -12.29 -3.45 -13.26
C LEU A 162 -12.82 -2.20 -13.97
N PRO A 163 -14.14 -2.10 -14.19
CA PRO A 163 -14.73 -0.92 -14.85
C PRO A 163 -14.46 0.38 -14.09
N GLY A 164 -13.95 1.38 -14.79
CA GLY A 164 -13.68 2.71 -14.22
C GLY A 164 -12.29 2.88 -13.60
N VAL A 165 -11.42 1.89 -13.68
CA VAL A 165 -10.03 2.04 -13.27
C VAL A 165 -9.31 3.04 -14.15
N ARG A 166 -8.62 3.98 -13.53
CA ARG A 166 -7.69 4.93 -14.16
C ARG A 166 -6.27 4.53 -13.80
N GLU A 167 -5.35 4.67 -14.75
CA GLU A 167 -3.96 4.28 -14.56
C GLU A 167 -3.01 5.45 -14.82
N GLN A 168 -1.95 5.52 -14.03
CA GLN A 168 -0.80 6.37 -14.27
C GLN A 168 0.49 5.65 -13.87
N VAL A 169 1.62 6.12 -14.35
CA VAL A 169 2.92 5.55 -14.03
C VAL A 169 3.84 6.66 -13.54
N LEU A 170 4.49 6.41 -12.40
CA LEU A 170 5.53 7.28 -11.86
C LEU A 170 6.89 6.63 -12.11
N HIS A 171 7.72 7.31 -12.89
CA HIS A 171 9.15 7.02 -13.04
C HIS A 171 9.97 8.07 -12.28
N GLU A 172 10.91 7.58 -11.50
CA GLU A 172 12.01 8.38 -10.95
C GLU A 172 13.32 7.73 -11.43
N TYR A 173 14.34 8.53 -11.65
CA TYR A 173 15.63 8.03 -12.12
C TYR A 173 16.73 8.21 -11.09
N ASP A 174 16.33 8.47 -9.87
CA ASP A 174 17.20 8.58 -8.72
C ASP A 174 17.74 7.21 -8.30
N SER A 175 18.86 7.24 -7.60
CA SER A 175 19.52 6.02 -7.11
C SER A 175 18.59 5.17 -6.25
N ASP A 176 18.79 3.85 -6.24
CA ASP A 176 18.03 2.89 -5.43
C ASP A 176 18.26 3.03 -3.90
N ASP A 177 19.05 4.01 -3.47
CA ASP A 177 19.24 4.35 -2.06
C ASP A 177 18.05 5.12 -1.50
N ASN A 178 17.08 4.40 -0.97
CA ASN A 178 15.83 4.94 -0.43
C ASN A 178 16.05 5.83 0.81
N SER A 179 17.18 5.73 1.51
CA SER A 179 17.49 6.56 2.68
C SER A 179 17.52 8.05 2.32
N LYS A 180 17.92 8.38 1.09
CA LYS A 180 17.95 9.76 0.58
C LYS A 180 16.56 10.39 0.45
N VAL A 181 15.57 9.59 0.07
CA VAL A 181 14.17 10.05 -0.01
C VAL A 181 13.64 10.37 1.37
N LEU A 182 13.85 9.47 2.32
CA LEU A 182 13.40 9.66 3.69
C LEU A 182 14.13 10.84 4.37
N ALA A 183 15.43 11.00 4.14
CA ALA A 183 16.20 12.13 4.68
C ALA A 183 15.78 13.49 4.10
N ALA A 184 15.33 13.51 2.84
CA ALA A 184 14.84 14.73 2.19
C ALA A 184 13.40 15.08 2.56
N TRP A 185 12.68 14.13 3.14
CA TRP A 185 11.30 14.36 3.55
C TRP A 185 11.22 15.20 4.82
N ASP A 186 10.52 16.31 4.74
CA ASP A 186 10.27 17.20 5.87
C ASP A 186 8.90 16.89 6.48
N SER A 187 8.90 16.21 7.62
CA SER A 187 7.67 15.83 8.33
C SER A 187 6.81 17.03 8.75
N ALA A 188 7.39 18.24 8.85
CA ALA A 188 6.63 19.45 9.14
C ALA A 188 5.64 19.83 8.03
N LYS A 189 5.80 19.27 6.82
CA LYS A 189 4.86 19.46 5.70
C LYS A 189 3.67 18.50 5.72
N VAL A 190 3.66 17.56 6.66
CA VAL A 190 2.62 16.52 6.77
C VAL A 190 1.41 17.00 7.58
N ASN A 191 1.57 18.06 8.37
CA ASN A 191 0.52 18.69 9.18
C ASN A 191 -0.05 19.93 8.42
#